data_bf8e44cd5dafa7fb6d8b7d172782cc78
#
_entry.id   bf8e44cd5dafa7fb6d8b7d172782cc78
#
_cell.length_a   1.000
_cell.length_b   1.000
_cell.length_c   1.000
_cell.angle_alpha   90.00
_cell.angle_beta   90.00
_cell.angle_gamma   90.00
#
_symmetry.space_group_name_H-M   'P 1'
#
loop_
_entity.id
_entity.type
_entity.pdbx_description
1 polymer ?
#
loop_
_entity_poly.entity_id
_entity_poly.type
_entity_poly.pdbx_seq_one_letter_code
_entity_poly.pdbx_strand_id
1 'polypeptide(L)'
;PLQYRADAEVFIISKSRYGVDPYTVVKSAERVGENIAQVMKTDDFYQKVITQEGYILDLTDFEGEGVTERTKRKRWQKAIQSSVVFGTGVLHVSAYHEDPGQAKAFAGASVDTLVAKGWEYVGGDVTMKVVNKPVVTKFPARPNLLVNTVLGFIVGVLLMGVVALRRK
;
A
#
# COMPACT_ATOMS: atom_id res chain seq x y z
N PRO A 1 -4.21 16.32 -6.13
CA PRO A 1 -5.47 15.69 -6.52
C PRO A 1 -6.03 14.83 -5.39
N LEU A 2 -7.36 14.60 -5.41
CA LEU A 2 -8.03 13.72 -4.47
C LEU A 2 -7.77 12.27 -4.88
N GLN A 3 -7.41 11.40 -3.92
CA GLN A 3 -7.14 9.99 -4.19
C GLN A 3 -8.03 9.10 -3.34
N TYR A 4 -8.62 8.10 -3.98
CA TYR A 4 -9.30 6.99 -3.31
C TYR A 4 -8.28 5.93 -2.89
N ARG A 5 -8.64 5.15 -1.88
CA ARG A 5 -7.84 4.04 -1.39
C ARG A 5 -8.60 2.74 -1.57
N ALA A 6 -7.91 1.72 -2.05
CA ALA A 6 -8.41 0.36 -2.04
C ALA A 6 -7.53 -0.49 -1.14
N ASP A 7 -8.16 -1.18 -0.21
CA ASP A 7 -7.49 -2.03 0.78
C ASP A 7 -7.76 -3.51 0.49
N ALA A 8 -6.72 -4.32 0.56
CA ALA A 8 -6.77 -5.77 0.45
C ALA A 8 -5.83 -6.42 1.47
N GLU A 9 -6.05 -7.69 1.78
CA GLU A 9 -5.23 -8.41 2.75
C GLU A 9 -4.80 -9.77 2.20
N VAL A 10 -3.53 -10.08 2.44
CA VAL A 10 -2.88 -11.34 2.08
C VAL A 10 -2.39 -12.02 3.34
N PHE A 11 -2.79 -13.26 3.54
CA PHE A 11 -2.27 -14.09 4.63
C PHE A 11 -1.02 -14.84 4.17
N ILE A 12 0.04 -14.72 4.95
CA ILE A 12 1.34 -15.35 4.71
C ILE A 12 1.43 -16.58 5.60
N ILE A 13 1.52 -17.73 4.97
CA ILE A 13 1.59 -19.02 5.64
C ILE A 13 3.01 -19.55 5.47
N SER A 14 3.79 -19.51 6.55
CA SER A 14 5.08 -20.22 6.60
C SER A 14 4.82 -21.68 6.89
N LYS A 15 5.35 -22.60 6.06
CA LYS A 15 5.24 -24.03 6.33
C LYS A 15 6.06 -24.33 7.58
N SER A 16 5.37 -24.73 8.64
CA SER A 16 6.06 -25.18 9.84
C SER A 16 6.70 -26.55 9.60
N ARG A 17 7.98 -26.67 9.92
CA ARG A 17 8.62 -27.98 10.06
C ARG A 17 8.13 -28.63 11.36
N TYR A 18 8.03 -29.94 11.38
CA TYR A 18 7.68 -30.70 12.59
C TYR A 18 8.54 -30.23 13.79
N GLY A 19 7.90 -29.91 14.92
CA GLY A 19 8.60 -29.54 16.15
C GLY A 19 8.88 -28.04 16.35
N VAL A 20 8.43 -27.16 15.45
CA VAL A 20 8.53 -25.70 15.64
C VAL A 20 7.31 -25.20 16.44
N ASP A 21 7.57 -24.41 17.49
CA ASP A 21 6.48 -23.87 18.31
C ASP A 21 5.64 -22.82 17.52
N PRO A 22 4.34 -22.67 17.84
CA PRO A 22 3.43 -21.77 17.12
C PRO A 22 3.89 -20.30 17.12
N TYR A 23 4.54 -19.84 18.17
CA TYR A 23 5.04 -18.47 18.26
C TYR A 23 6.13 -18.20 17.22
N THR A 24 7.08 -19.14 17.08
CA THR A 24 8.15 -19.04 16.07
C THR A 24 7.59 -19.05 14.66
N VAL A 25 6.52 -19.83 14.38
CA VAL A 25 5.85 -19.84 13.06
C VAL A 25 5.24 -18.47 12.74
N VAL A 26 4.53 -17.87 13.69
CA VAL A 26 3.91 -16.53 13.53
C VAL A 26 4.99 -15.46 13.32
N LYS A 27 6.06 -15.49 14.12
CA LYS A 27 7.18 -14.56 13.98
C LYS A 27 7.91 -14.70 12.65
N SER A 28 8.02 -15.91 12.13
CA SER A 28 8.57 -16.15 10.80
C SER A 28 7.68 -15.54 9.71
N ALA A 29 6.36 -15.74 9.77
CA ALA A 29 5.40 -15.18 8.84
C ALA A 29 5.39 -13.63 8.88
N GLU A 30 5.48 -13.04 10.07
CA GLU A 30 5.59 -11.58 10.27
C GLU A 30 6.85 -11.03 9.57
N ARG A 31 8.02 -11.64 9.82
CA ARG A 31 9.29 -11.23 9.19
C ARG A 31 9.26 -11.37 7.66
N VAL A 32 8.67 -12.45 7.17
CA VAL A 32 8.44 -12.63 5.72
C VAL A 32 7.56 -11.50 5.18
N GLY A 33 6.49 -11.15 5.88
CA GLY A 33 5.59 -10.07 5.50
C GLY A 33 6.31 -8.71 5.45
N GLU A 34 7.16 -8.41 6.42
CA GLU A 34 7.99 -7.20 6.42
C GLU A 34 8.92 -7.14 5.20
N ASN A 35 9.56 -8.26 4.85
CA ASN A 35 10.41 -8.35 3.66
C ASN A 35 9.58 -8.12 2.38
N ILE A 36 8.43 -8.77 2.25
CA ILE A 36 7.50 -8.58 1.12
C ILE A 36 7.05 -7.12 1.04
N ALA A 37 6.75 -6.48 2.16
CA ALA A 37 6.37 -5.05 2.17
C ALA A 37 7.48 -4.13 1.61
N GLN A 38 8.76 -4.49 1.76
CA GLN A 38 9.86 -3.76 1.12
C GLN A 38 9.98 -4.12 -0.37
N VAL A 39 9.83 -5.39 -0.73
CA VAL A 39 9.87 -5.86 -2.13
C VAL A 39 8.79 -5.19 -2.97
N MET A 40 7.58 -5.00 -2.44
CA MET A 40 6.47 -4.32 -3.13
C MET A 40 6.81 -2.88 -3.56
N LYS A 41 7.82 -2.25 -2.97
CA LYS A 41 8.29 -0.90 -3.32
C LYS A 41 9.34 -0.88 -4.44
N THR A 42 9.75 -2.05 -4.92
CA THR A 42 10.80 -2.19 -5.94
C THR A 42 10.24 -2.05 -7.36
N ASP A 43 11.14 -1.75 -8.31
CA ASP A 43 10.79 -1.71 -9.73
C ASP A 43 10.45 -3.11 -10.27
N ASP A 44 11.15 -4.15 -9.81
CA ASP A 44 10.85 -5.53 -10.22
C ASP A 44 9.41 -5.93 -9.88
N PHE A 45 8.94 -5.59 -8.68
CA PHE A 45 7.56 -5.85 -8.31
C PHE A 45 6.57 -5.01 -9.13
N TYR A 46 6.88 -3.72 -9.39
CA TYR A 46 6.10 -2.88 -10.29
C TYR A 46 5.92 -3.54 -11.66
N GLN A 47 7.00 -4.01 -12.28
CA GLN A 47 6.94 -4.66 -13.59
C GLN A 47 6.05 -5.92 -13.57
N LYS A 48 6.12 -6.70 -12.50
CA LYS A 48 5.26 -7.88 -12.34
C LYS A 48 3.79 -7.54 -12.18
N VAL A 49 3.47 -6.43 -11.48
CA VAL A 49 2.09 -5.95 -11.30
C VAL A 49 1.48 -5.45 -12.60
N ILE A 50 2.21 -4.63 -13.37
CA ILE A 50 1.69 -4.08 -14.63
C ILE A 50 1.51 -5.15 -15.73
N THR A 51 2.22 -6.27 -15.61
CA THR A 51 2.09 -7.42 -16.53
C THR A 51 1.13 -8.49 -16.01
N GLN A 52 0.46 -8.25 -14.85
CA GLN A 52 -0.48 -9.22 -14.28
C GLN A 52 -1.73 -9.33 -15.17
N GLU A 53 -2.05 -10.55 -15.59
CA GLU A 53 -3.22 -10.81 -16.41
C GLU A 53 -4.54 -10.48 -15.69
N GLY A 54 -5.53 -10.06 -16.46
CA GLY A 54 -6.88 -9.76 -15.97
C GLY A 54 -7.07 -8.34 -15.43
N TYR A 55 -6.06 -7.47 -15.50
CA TYR A 55 -6.14 -6.07 -15.06
C TYR A 55 -5.75 -5.11 -16.19
N ILE A 56 -6.55 -4.04 -16.34
CA ILE A 56 -6.23 -2.89 -17.20
C ILE A 56 -5.87 -1.74 -16.27
N LEU A 57 -4.57 -1.43 -16.19
CA LEU A 57 -4.03 -0.42 -15.28
C LEU A 57 -3.72 0.87 -16.04
N ASP A 58 -4.10 2.01 -15.44
CA ASP A 58 -3.70 3.32 -15.93
C ASP A 58 -2.26 3.62 -15.50
N LEU A 59 -1.35 3.64 -16.46
CA LEU A 59 0.07 3.86 -16.25
C LEU A 59 0.52 5.30 -16.54
N THR A 60 -0.39 6.21 -16.84
CA THR A 60 -0.06 7.60 -17.23
C THR A 60 0.79 8.33 -16.20
N ASP A 61 0.56 8.07 -14.92
CA ASP A 61 1.36 8.61 -13.83
C ASP A 61 2.78 8.03 -13.75
N PHE A 62 3.02 6.86 -14.31
CA PHE A 62 4.27 6.12 -14.18
C PHE A 62 5.13 6.15 -15.44
N GLU A 63 4.52 6.24 -16.63
CA GLU A 63 5.17 6.07 -17.93
C GLU A 63 4.98 7.27 -18.88
N GLY A 64 4.64 8.46 -18.36
CA GLY A 64 4.47 9.68 -19.15
C GLY A 64 5.80 10.28 -19.65
N GLU A 65 5.72 11.16 -20.65
CA GLU A 65 6.89 11.92 -21.15
C GLU A 65 7.58 12.68 -20.01
N GLY A 66 8.91 12.56 -19.90
CA GLY A 66 9.72 13.21 -18.87
C GLY A 66 9.71 12.51 -17.50
N VAL A 67 9.05 11.36 -17.34
CA VAL A 67 9.11 10.58 -16.10
C VAL A 67 10.45 9.83 -16.04
N THR A 68 11.31 10.25 -15.11
CA THR A 68 12.56 9.53 -14.84
C THR A 68 12.29 8.29 -13.97
N GLU A 69 13.18 7.28 -14.04
CA GLU A 69 13.10 6.07 -13.20
C GLU A 69 13.00 6.39 -11.70
N ARG A 70 13.71 7.43 -11.25
CA ARG A 70 13.62 7.90 -9.86
C ARG A 70 12.22 8.44 -9.52
N THR A 71 11.60 9.17 -10.45
CA THR A 71 10.25 9.72 -10.27
C THR A 71 9.20 8.63 -10.30
N LYS A 72 9.30 7.70 -11.24
CA LYS A 72 8.46 6.50 -11.35
C LYS A 72 8.46 5.71 -10.06
N ARG A 73 9.65 5.38 -9.53
CA ARG A 73 9.79 4.65 -8.26
C ARG A 73 9.16 5.39 -7.07
N LYS A 74 9.35 6.72 -6.99
CA LYS A 74 8.71 7.53 -5.93
C LYS A 74 7.18 7.55 -6.04
N ARG A 75 6.65 7.63 -7.28
CA ARG A 75 5.21 7.61 -7.52
C ARG A 75 4.63 6.25 -7.16
N TRP A 76 5.30 5.16 -7.57
CA TRP A 76 4.92 3.80 -7.21
C TRP A 76 4.85 3.58 -5.69
N GLN A 77 5.88 3.98 -4.95
CA GLN A 77 5.92 3.87 -3.49
C GLN A 77 4.84 4.68 -2.77
N LYS A 78 4.32 5.74 -3.41
CA LYS A 78 3.18 6.51 -2.90
C LYS A 78 1.84 5.86 -3.27
N ALA A 79 1.76 5.28 -4.46
CA ALA A 79 0.54 4.64 -4.97
C ALA A 79 0.28 3.30 -4.28
N ILE A 80 1.31 2.50 -4.02
CA ILE A 80 1.17 1.21 -3.33
C ILE A 80 1.87 1.28 -1.98
N GLN A 81 1.10 1.00 -0.93
CA GLN A 81 1.59 0.90 0.44
C GLN A 81 1.24 -0.45 1.03
N SER A 82 2.13 -0.98 1.84
CA SER A 82 1.92 -2.25 2.51
C SER A 82 2.50 -2.23 3.92
N SER A 83 1.83 -2.93 4.81
CA SER A 83 2.25 -3.10 6.21
C SER A 83 1.80 -4.44 6.74
N VAL A 84 2.58 -5.01 7.65
CA VAL A 84 2.20 -6.25 8.34
C VAL A 84 1.39 -5.92 9.57
N VAL A 85 0.33 -6.66 9.81
CA VAL A 85 -0.42 -6.59 11.07
C VAL A 85 0.39 -7.30 12.15
N PHE A 86 0.82 -6.55 13.16
CA PHE A 86 1.68 -7.06 14.24
C PHE A 86 1.09 -8.31 14.90
N GLY A 87 1.94 -9.29 15.18
CA GLY A 87 1.55 -10.55 15.82
C GLY A 87 0.74 -11.49 14.94
N THR A 88 0.67 -11.23 13.63
CA THR A 88 -0.04 -12.06 12.66
C THR A 88 0.80 -12.29 11.41
N GLY A 89 0.37 -13.20 10.54
CA GLY A 89 0.92 -13.34 9.19
C GLY A 89 0.15 -12.54 8.13
N VAL A 90 -0.63 -11.51 8.53
CA VAL A 90 -1.47 -10.73 7.60
C VAL A 90 -0.69 -9.55 7.08
N LEU A 91 -0.56 -9.45 5.76
CA LEU A 91 -0.05 -8.31 5.03
C LEU A 91 -1.23 -7.47 4.52
N HIS A 92 -1.34 -6.25 5.01
CA HIS A 92 -2.28 -5.26 4.51
C HIS A 92 -1.67 -4.53 3.31
N VAL A 93 -2.42 -4.43 2.21
CA VAL A 93 -2.01 -3.77 0.97
C VAL A 93 -3.01 -2.69 0.63
N SER A 94 -2.54 -1.46 0.47
CA SER A 94 -3.35 -0.30 0.10
C SER A 94 -2.87 0.28 -1.22
N ALA A 95 -3.77 0.46 -2.18
CA ALA A 95 -3.50 1.17 -3.43
C ALA A 95 -4.25 2.51 -3.46
N TYR A 96 -3.60 3.55 -3.94
CA TYR A 96 -4.14 4.90 -4.04
C TYR A 96 -4.16 5.36 -5.49
N HIS A 97 -5.31 5.85 -5.96
CA HIS A 97 -5.48 6.41 -7.30
C HIS A 97 -6.62 7.46 -7.30
N GLU A 98 -6.60 8.36 -8.28
CA GLU A 98 -7.67 9.37 -8.45
C GLU A 98 -9.00 8.72 -8.87
N ASP A 99 -8.94 7.68 -9.69
CA ASP A 99 -10.08 6.85 -10.04
C ASP A 99 -10.23 5.68 -9.04
N PRO A 100 -11.42 5.51 -8.42
CA PRO A 100 -11.67 4.43 -7.47
C PRO A 100 -11.61 3.03 -8.11
N GLY A 101 -11.95 2.91 -9.41
CA GLY A 101 -11.84 1.66 -10.17
C GLY A 101 -10.38 1.27 -10.36
N GLN A 102 -9.52 2.24 -10.69
CA GLN A 102 -8.08 2.04 -10.80
C GLN A 102 -7.43 1.73 -9.46
N ALA A 103 -7.81 2.41 -8.37
CA ALA A 103 -7.34 2.04 -7.03
C ALA A 103 -7.61 0.57 -6.72
N LYS A 104 -8.84 0.08 -7.05
CA LYS A 104 -9.22 -1.32 -6.88
C LYS A 104 -8.41 -2.26 -7.78
N ALA A 105 -8.19 -1.87 -9.05
CA ALA A 105 -7.42 -2.66 -10.01
C ALA A 105 -5.96 -2.80 -9.58
N PHE A 106 -5.31 -1.71 -9.15
CA PHE A 106 -3.94 -1.76 -8.64
C PHE A 106 -3.80 -2.60 -7.38
N ALA A 107 -4.74 -2.48 -6.42
CA ALA A 107 -4.75 -3.33 -5.24
C ALA A 107 -4.92 -4.81 -5.61
N GLY A 108 -5.85 -5.12 -6.52
CA GLY A 108 -6.09 -6.48 -7.01
C GLY A 108 -4.88 -7.07 -7.71
N ALA A 109 -4.33 -6.36 -8.71
CA ALA A 109 -3.14 -6.79 -9.43
C ALA A 109 -1.95 -7.02 -8.48
N SER A 110 -1.78 -6.15 -7.47
CA SER A 110 -0.70 -6.30 -6.48
C SER A 110 -0.84 -7.57 -5.65
N VAL A 111 -2.03 -7.86 -5.10
CA VAL A 111 -2.22 -9.05 -4.28
C VAL A 111 -2.21 -10.34 -5.10
N ASP A 112 -2.74 -10.33 -6.32
CA ASP A 112 -2.69 -11.49 -7.22
C ASP A 112 -1.25 -11.77 -7.68
N THR A 113 -0.46 -10.74 -7.95
CA THR A 113 0.98 -10.86 -8.21
C THR A 113 1.72 -11.48 -7.02
N LEU A 114 1.39 -11.07 -5.78
CA LEU A 114 1.98 -11.68 -4.58
C LEU A 114 1.64 -13.16 -4.47
N VAL A 115 0.40 -13.54 -4.71
CA VAL A 115 -0.01 -14.96 -4.65
C VAL A 115 0.67 -15.77 -5.75
N ALA A 116 0.77 -15.22 -6.96
CA ALA A 116 1.35 -15.93 -8.11
C ALA A 116 2.89 -15.99 -8.07
N LYS A 117 3.55 -14.91 -7.68
CA LYS A 117 5.00 -14.73 -7.83
C LYS A 117 5.74 -14.37 -6.54
N GLY A 118 5.04 -14.22 -5.41
CA GLY A 118 5.66 -13.83 -4.13
C GLY A 118 6.69 -14.85 -3.61
N TRP A 119 6.54 -16.12 -3.97
CA TRP A 119 7.49 -17.18 -3.62
C TRP A 119 8.91 -16.94 -4.18
N GLU A 120 9.05 -16.18 -5.26
CA GLU A 120 10.36 -15.83 -5.83
C GLU A 120 11.22 -15.01 -4.87
N TYR A 121 10.59 -14.29 -3.94
CA TYR A 121 11.28 -13.40 -2.99
C TYR A 121 11.54 -14.04 -1.62
N VAL A 122 10.79 -15.09 -1.27
CA VAL A 122 10.81 -15.64 0.09
C VAL A 122 11.14 -17.14 0.15
N GLY A 123 11.25 -17.79 -1.01
CA GLY A 123 11.50 -19.22 -1.13
C GLY A 123 10.23 -20.08 -1.07
N GLY A 124 10.39 -21.37 -1.39
CA GLY A 124 9.27 -22.31 -1.59
C GLY A 124 8.53 -22.77 -0.33
N ASP A 125 9.02 -22.40 0.87
CA ASP A 125 8.39 -22.79 2.13
C ASP A 125 7.29 -21.80 2.61
N VAL A 126 6.94 -20.82 1.79
CA VAL A 126 5.92 -19.81 2.09
C VAL A 126 4.80 -19.88 1.06
N THR A 127 3.56 -19.85 1.53
CA THR A 127 2.37 -19.73 0.70
C THR A 127 1.64 -18.44 1.06
N MET A 128 1.16 -17.73 0.04
CA MET A 128 0.38 -16.49 0.22
C MET A 128 -1.04 -16.71 -0.28
N LYS A 129 -2.03 -16.21 0.48
CA LYS A 129 -3.45 -16.35 0.12
C LYS A 129 -4.16 -15.03 0.34
N VAL A 130 -4.90 -14.55 -0.65
CA VAL A 130 -5.79 -13.40 -0.48
C VAL A 130 -6.90 -13.78 0.49
N VAL A 131 -7.02 -13.07 1.60
CA VAL A 131 -8.07 -13.26 2.61
C VAL A 131 -9.16 -12.22 2.50
N ASN A 132 -8.80 -10.99 2.15
CA ASN A 132 -9.74 -9.93 1.84
C ASN A 132 -9.46 -9.35 0.45
N LYS A 133 -10.48 -9.45 -0.44
CA LYS A 133 -10.41 -8.86 -1.78
C LYS A 133 -10.41 -7.33 -1.70
N PRO A 134 -9.86 -6.63 -2.72
CA PRO A 134 -9.79 -5.17 -2.73
C PRO A 134 -11.14 -4.49 -2.53
N VAL A 135 -11.25 -3.64 -1.51
CA VAL A 135 -12.41 -2.81 -1.19
C VAL A 135 -12.01 -1.34 -1.22
N VAL A 136 -12.73 -0.54 -2.00
CA VAL A 136 -12.43 0.90 -2.19
C VAL A 136 -13.14 1.73 -1.12
N THR A 137 -12.49 2.78 -0.64
CA THR A 137 -13.09 3.77 0.25
C THR A 137 -14.20 4.55 -0.45
N LYS A 138 -15.29 4.84 0.26
CA LYS A 138 -16.43 5.62 -0.26
C LYS A 138 -16.04 7.08 -0.56
N PHE A 139 -15.11 7.64 0.21
CA PHE A 139 -14.63 9.01 0.08
C PHE A 139 -13.13 9.01 -0.20
N PRO A 140 -12.60 10.08 -0.84
CA PRO A 140 -11.17 10.23 -1.03
C PRO A 140 -10.40 10.11 0.29
N ALA A 141 -9.34 9.31 0.30
CA ALA A 141 -8.51 9.07 1.46
C ALA A 141 -7.35 10.07 1.57
N ARG A 142 -6.99 10.71 0.45
CA ARG A 142 -5.93 11.73 0.41
C ARG A 142 -6.37 12.93 -0.43
N PRO A 143 -5.98 14.18 -0.03
CA PRO A 143 -5.46 14.53 1.29
C PRO A 143 -6.52 14.30 2.36
N ASN A 144 -6.11 14.16 3.64
CA ASN A 144 -7.06 14.03 4.74
C ASN A 144 -7.73 15.38 4.98
N LEU A 145 -8.92 15.58 4.40
CA LEU A 145 -9.66 16.85 4.44
C LEU A 145 -9.98 17.28 5.86
N LEU A 146 -10.32 16.34 6.74
CA LEU A 146 -10.68 16.64 8.13
C LEU A 146 -9.48 17.19 8.89
N VAL A 147 -8.32 16.52 8.80
CA VAL A 147 -7.09 16.98 9.46
C VAL A 147 -6.65 18.33 8.90
N ASN A 148 -6.69 18.53 7.59
CA ASN A 148 -6.30 19.80 6.96
C ASN A 148 -7.23 20.95 7.38
N THR A 149 -8.54 20.70 7.50
CA THR A 149 -9.51 21.71 7.97
C THR A 149 -9.23 22.10 9.41
N VAL A 150 -9.01 21.14 10.31
CA VAL A 150 -8.68 21.41 11.71
C VAL A 150 -7.39 22.20 11.85
N LEU A 151 -6.33 21.77 11.13
CA LEU A 151 -5.05 22.50 11.11
C LEU A 151 -5.21 23.92 10.56
N GLY A 152 -5.93 24.09 9.46
CA GLY A 152 -6.22 25.41 8.88
C GLY A 152 -6.97 26.31 9.85
N PHE A 153 -7.95 25.77 10.57
CA PHE A 153 -8.69 26.52 11.61
C PHE A 153 -7.77 26.96 12.76
N ILE A 154 -6.92 26.08 13.27
CA ILE A 154 -5.96 26.42 14.36
C ILE A 154 -5.01 27.52 13.89
N VAL A 155 -4.43 27.41 12.71
CA VAL A 155 -3.54 28.44 12.14
C VAL A 155 -4.27 29.76 11.97
N GLY A 156 -5.50 29.74 11.45
CA GLY A 156 -6.34 30.93 11.29
C GLY A 156 -6.61 31.66 12.61
N VAL A 157 -6.97 30.92 13.66
CA VAL A 157 -7.20 31.48 15.01
C VAL A 157 -5.92 32.11 15.58
N LEU A 158 -4.77 31.43 15.43
CA LEU A 158 -3.48 31.96 15.90
C LEU A 158 -3.10 33.27 15.17
N LEU A 159 -3.26 33.32 13.86
CA LEU A 159 -2.97 34.54 13.07
C LEU A 159 -3.90 35.68 13.46
N MET A 160 -5.20 35.43 13.62
CA MET A 160 -6.16 36.42 14.08
C MET A 160 -5.80 36.93 15.48
N GLY A 161 -5.38 36.07 16.40
CA GLY A 161 -4.91 36.46 17.73
C GLY A 161 -3.72 37.40 17.69
N VAL A 162 -2.72 37.13 16.86
CA VAL A 162 -1.54 37.99 16.67
C VAL A 162 -1.93 39.35 16.10
N VAL A 163 -2.82 39.37 15.10
CA VAL A 163 -3.31 40.64 14.52
C VAL A 163 -4.10 41.45 15.55
N ALA A 164 -4.95 40.82 16.33
CA ALA A 164 -5.72 41.48 17.38
C ALA A 164 -4.83 42.10 18.48
N LEU A 165 -3.77 41.39 18.87
CA LEU A 165 -2.81 41.89 19.87
C LEU A 165 -1.95 43.06 19.36
N ARG A 166 -1.62 43.08 18.05
CA ARG A 166 -0.85 44.18 17.45
C ARG A 166 -1.66 45.44 17.20
N ARG A 167 -3.00 45.37 17.20
CA ARG A 167 -3.89 46.52 17.03
C ARG A 167 -4.22 47.23 18.35
N LYS A 168 -3.78 46.74 19.48
CA LYS A 168 -3.79 47.41 20.78
C LYS A 168 -2.46 48.14 21.01
#